data_7c07e2ff86896c954822aee6bbcab1f9
#
_entry.id   7c07e2ff86896c954822aee6bbcab1f9
#
_cell.length_a   1.000
_cell.length_b   1.000
_cell.length_c   1.000
_cell.angle_alpha   90.00
_cell.angle_beta   90.00
_cell.angle_gamma   90.00
#
_symmetry.space_group_name_H-M   'P 1'
#
loop_
_entity.id
_entity.type
_entity.pdbx_description
1 polymer ?
#
loop_
_entity_poly.entity_id
_entity_poly.type
_entity_poly.pdbx_seq_one_letter_code
_entity_poly.pdbx_strand_id
1 'polypeptide(L)'
;MNIDFNEIPTESDLWGQFAQDFMRNLGFNIDSPLLKLSDDSYEFCVSEQTSGKFNWVPFKWLVCCRHKSSTRLAVKESEESEAIERIIRNKVDGFIGFYSTSASSGLLLYLESLKAKGNVKDYKIIDSKFIESYLITPGFDLISSRYFPNYALGRQAIHIYQEKYLPICCEHCKKDLLETLYTSDNQGVVVRLRLRNADQQTPDIITKVYFACKGECDEKLQTKYCQNTSQSTASWSFISDIVIPSAYLERIVALINQISRDGVVYEPDALETEEYLIRALSQRTLRPPSAGELIRTKRMLINQ
;
A
#
# COMPACT_ATOMS: atom_id res chain seq x y z
N MET A 1 8.84 3.55 -11.00
CA MET A 1 8.96 4.97 -10.63
C MET A 1 9.65 4.99 -9.29
N ASN A 2 10.80 5.61 -9.15
CA ASN A 2 11.50 5.68 -7.87
C ASN A 2 10.97 6.88 -7.11
N ILE A 3 10.86 6.75 -5.78
CA ILE A 3 10.48 7.87 -4.91
C ILE A 3 11.57 8.93 -4.98
N ASP A 4 11.18 10.18 -5.17
CA ASP A 4 12.13 11.30 -5.07
C ASP A 4 12.15 11.80 -3.62
N PHE A 5 13.16 11.38 -2.88
CA PHE A 5 13.34 11.82 -1.49
C PHE A 5 13.62 13.33 -1.36
N ASN A 6 13.90 14.05 -2.46
CA ASN A 6 14.02 15.51 -2.44
C ASN A 6 12.65 16.20 -2.30
N GLU A 7 11.52 15.49 -2.40
CA GLU A 7 10.21 16.05 -2.04
C GLU A 7 10.15 16.48 -0.58
N ILE A 8 10.98 15.86 0.29
CA ILE A 8 11.16 16.32 1.67
C ILE A 8 12.38 17.24 1.71
N PRO A 9 12.20 18.55 2.04
CA PRO A 9 13.31 19.49 2.15
C PRO A 9 14.27 19.10 3.29
N THR A 10 15.59 19.18 3.05
CA THR A 10 16.63 18.84 4.04
C THR A 10 16.64 19.78 5.25
N GLU A 11 16.23 21.04 5.07
CA GLU A 11 16.20 22.05 6.12
C GLU A 11 14.97 21.97 7.05
N SER A 12 14.01 21.07 6.74
CA SER A 12 12.78 20.92 7.48
C SER A 12 12.81 19.71 8.41
N ASP A 13 12.05 19.76 9.51
CA ASP A 13 11.89 18.61 10.43
C ASP A 13 11.04 17.49 9.82
N LEU A 14 10.59 17.63 8.58
CA LEU A 14 9.69 16.68 7.90
C LEU A 14 10.31 15.28 7.75
N TRP A 15 11.63 15.17 7.55
CA TRP A 15 12.30 13.87 7.48
C TRP A 15 12.18 13.08 8.79
N GLY A 16 12.42 13.76 9.92
CA GLY A 16 12.24 13.15 11.23
C GLY A 16 10.78 12.79 11.53
N GLN A 17 9.83 13.65 11.14
CA GLN A 17 8.40 13.37 11.28
C GLN A 17 7.98 12.18 10.40
N PHE A 18 8.45 12.13 9.16
CA PHE A 18 8.27 10.99 8.27
C PHE A 18 8.78 9.69 8.88
N ALA A 19 10.00 9.71 9.45
CA ALA A 19 10.56 8.55 10.12
C ALA A 19 9.68 8.08 11.29
N GLN A 20 9.17 9.00 12.12
CA GLN A 20 8.27 8.64 13.23
C GLN A 20 6.94 8.05 12.72
N ASP A 21 6.32 8.64 11.70
CA ASP A 21 5.07 8.13 11.13
C ASP A 21 5.28 6.77 10.46
N PHE A 22 6.43 6.58 9.79
CA PHE A 22 6.82 5.31 9.20
C PHE A 22 6.99 4.21 10.27
N MET A 23 7.70 4.52 11.36
CA MET A 23 7.89 3.57 12.47
C MET A 23 6.56 3.23 13.15
N ARG A 24 5.65 4.21 13.38
CA ARG A 24 4.31 3.93 13.89
C ARG A 24 3.54 2.98 12.99
N ASN A 25 3.62 3.18 11.68
CA ASN A 25 2.92 2.34 10.72
C ASN A 25 3.50 0.92 10.63
N LEU A 26 4.77 0.74 10.98
CA LEU A 26 5.39 -0.57 11.18
C LEU A 26 4.99 -1.24 12.51
N GLY A 27 4.25 -0.56 13.38
CA GLY A 27 3.78 -1.09 14.67
C GLY A 27 4.68 -0.77 15.87
N PHE A 28 5.66 0.11 15.72
CA PHE A 28 6.49 0.57 16.85
C PHE A 28 5.78 1.64 17.68
N ASN A 29 6.00 1.63 18.99
CA ASN A 29 5.64 2.72 19.87
C ASN A 29 6.74 3.78 19.88
N ILE A 30 6.37 5.06 19.81
CA ILE A 30 7.35 6.16 19.93
C ILE A 30 7.53 6.49 21.42
N ASP A 31 8.72 6.28 21.93
CA ASP A 31 9.03 6.43 23.36
C ASP A 31 9.59 7.81 23.72
N SER A 32 10.14 8.53 22.74
CA SER A 32 10.70 9.87 22.97
C SER A 32 10.31 10.86 21.87
N PRO A 33 10.29 12.17 22.15
CA PRO A 33 10.11 13.18 21.12
C PRO A 33 11.26 13.16 20.11
N LEU A 34 10.99 13.72 18.93
CA LEU A 34 11.99 13.93 17.89
C LEU A 34 13.01 14.95 18.38
N LEU A 35 14.29 14.60 18.37
CA LEU A 35 15.41 15.47 18.69
C LEU A 35 16.17 15.80 17.42
N LYS A 36 16.31 17.08 17.11
CA LYS A 36 17.15 17.56 16.00
C LYS A 36 18.59 17.65 16.46
N LEU A 37 19.50 17.01 15.73
CA LEU A 37 20.94 17.06 16.00
C LEU A 37 21.65 18.03 15.06
N SER A 38 21.24 18.06 13.80
CA SER A 38 21.68 18.99 12.75
C SER A 38 20.58 19.16 11.71
N ASP A 39 20.80 19.94 10.66
CA ASP A 39 19.77 20.21 9.65
C ASP A 39 19.30 18.97 8.90
N ASP A 40 20.17 17.96 8.75
CA ASP A 40 19.88 16.71 8.08
C ASP A 40 19.80 15.50 9.01
N SER A 41 19.82 15.73 10.34
CA SER A 41 19.99 14.67 11.33
C SER A 41 19.04 14.79 12.52
N TYR A 42 18.33 13.68 12.79
CA TYR A 42 17.34 13.57 13.87
C TYR A 42 17.52 12.27 14.61
N GLU A 43 17.11 12.22 15.89
CA GLU A 43 17.01 10.99 16.65
C GLU A 43 15.75 10.93 17.49
N PHE A 44 15.28 9.72 17.75
CA PHE A 44 14.20 9.40 18.71
C PHE A 44 14.27 7.94 19.10
N CYS A 45 13.60 7.58 20.20
CA CYS A 45 13.54 6.20 20.67
C CYS A 45 12.18 5.58 20.32
N VAL A 46 12.21 4.30 19.98
CA VAL A 46 11.01 3.49 19.77
C VAL A 46 11.12 2.16 20.50
N SER A 47 9.97 1.54 20.77
CA SER A 47 9.90 0.18 21.30
C SER A 47 9.00 -0.70 20.46
N GLU A 48 9.39 -1.98 20.36
CA GLU A 48 8.56 -3.05 19.86
C GLU A 48 8.24 -4.04 20.97
N GLN A 49 7.04 -4.60 20.95
CA GLN A 49 6.66 -5.63 21.90
C GLN A 49 7.11 -6.99 21.38
N THR A 50 8.05 -7.61 22.06
CA THR A 50 8.42 -9.00 21.81
C THR A 50 7.52 -9.91 22.65
N SER A 51 6.75 -10.77 21.99
CA SER A 51 5.88 -11.73 22.69
C SER A 51 6.68 -12.87 23.31
N GLY A 52 6.89 -12.82 24.63
CA GLY A 52 7.36 -13.95 25.41
C GLY A 52 6.20 -14.73 26.02
N LYS A 53 6.39 -16.03 26.32
CA LYS A 53 5.32 -16.85 26.94
C LYS A 53 4.92 -16.38 28.34
N PHE A 54 5.80 -15.68 29.06
CA PHE A 54 5.61 -15.31 30.48
C PHE A 54 5.78 -13.83 30.78
N ASN A 55 6.45 -13.05 29.90
CA ASN A 55 6.68 -11.63 30.10
C ASN A 55 6.74 -10.89 28.76
N TRP A 56 6.18 -9.71 28.76
CA TRP A 56 6.27 -8.75 27.65
C TRP A 56 7.43 -7.81 27.97
N VAL A 57 8.60 -8.06 27.38
CA VAL A 57 9.75 -7.16 27.51
C VAL A 57 9.82 -6.33 26.24
N PRO A 58 9.66 -5.00 26.31
CA PRO A 58 9.83 -4.15 25.15
C PRO A 58 11.31 -4.15 24.74
N PHE A 59 11.59 -4.40 23.47
CA PHE A 59 12.91 -4.16 22.91
C PHE A 59 12.97 -2.69 22.46
N LYS A 60 13.92 -1.93 22.97
CA LYS A 60 14.05 -0.50 22.71
C LYS A 60 15.12 -0.21 21.68
N TRP A 61 14.80 0.67 20.76
CA TRP A 61 15.66 1.07 19.67
C TRP A 61 15.94 2.57 19.70
N LEU A 62 17.17 2.96 19.41
CA LEU A 62 17.52 4.32 19.01
C LEU A 62 17.39 4.42 17.49
N VAL A 63 16.54 5.30 17.01
CA VAL A 63 16.40 5.59 15.58
C VAL A 63 17.20 6.84 15.27
N CYS A 64 18.21 6.71 14.40
CA CYS A 64 19.03 7.81 13.92
C CYS A 64 18.69 8.07 12.45
N CYS A 65 18.14 9.26 12.17
CA CYS A 65 17.68 9.67 10.84
C CYS A 65 18.72 10.54 10.15
N ARG A 66 19.02 10.23 8.86
CA ARG A 66 19.89 11.03 8.00
C ARG A 66 19.21 11.30 6.68
N HIS A 67 19.07 12.58 6.34
CA HIS A 67 18.46 13.00 5.08
C HIS A 67 19.51 13.54 4.11
N LYS A 68 20.00 12.67 3.21
CA LYS A 68 21.08 12.97 2.25
C LYS A 68 20.65 12.89 0.80
N SER A 69 19.37 13.07 0.53
CA SER A 69 18.82 12.97 -0.83
C SER A 69 19.51 13.90 -1.83
N SER A 70 19.86 15.11 -1.41
CA SER A 70 20.52 16.12 -2.26
C SER A 70 21.92 15.69 -2.71
N THR A 71 22.70 15.07 -1.83
CA THR A 71 24.07 14.62 -2.11
C THR A 71 24.12 13.22 -2.70
N ARG A 72 23.11 12.40 -2.46
CA ARG A 72 23.04 10.96 -2.81
C ARG A 72 24.21 10.11 -2.29
N LEU A 73 24.97 10.64 -1.33
CA LEU A 73 26.11 9.94 -0.74
C LEU A 73 25.63 8.95 0.34
N ALA A 74 26.27 7.80 0.40
CA ALA A 74 26.02 6.83 1.47
C ALA A 74 26.42 7.41 2.84
N VAL A 75 25.65 7.06 3.88
CA VAL A 75 25.95 7.43 5.25
C VAL A 75 27.20 6.68 5.73
N LYS A 76 28.20 7.43 6.23
CA LYS A 76 29.50 6.91 6.63
C LYS A 76 29.54 6.60 8.13
N GLU A 77 30.51 5.77 8.53
CA GLU A 77 30.80 5.47 9.92
C GLU A 77 31.03 6.72 10.78
N SER A 78 31.78 7.71 10.26
CA SER A 78 32.08 8.94 10.98
C SER A 78 30.83 9.77 11.35
N GLU A 79 29.72 9.55 10.68
CA GLU A 79 28.46 10.25 10.96
C GLU A 79 27.65 9.58 12.07
N GLU A 80 27.97 8.32 12.38
CA GLU A 80 27.35 7.55 13.48
C GLU A 80 28.38 7.11 14.54
N SER A 81 29.55 7.75 14.57
CA SER A 81 30.64 7.42 15.50
C SER A 81 30.23 7.50 16.99
N GLU A 82 29.30 8.40 17.33
CA GLU A 82 28.77 8.58 18.69
C GLU A 82 27.57 7.64 19.00
N ALA A 83 27.24 6.68 18.11
CA ALA A 83 26.09 5.81 18.30
C ALA A 83 26.10 5.06 19.64
N ILE A 84 27.27 4.59 20.08
CA ILE A 84 27.41 3.87 21.37
C ILE A 84 27.01 4.79 22.52
N GLU A 85 27.54 6.00 22.58
CA GLU A 85 27.26 6.96 23.66
C GLU A 85 25.79 7.31 23.72
N ARG A 86 25.18 7.49 22.54
CA ARG A 86 23.75 7.76 22.42
C ARG A 86 22.88 6.57 22.85
N ILE A 87 23.27 5.34 22.50
CA ILE A 87 22.60 4.09 22.94
C ILE A 87 22.64 3.97 24.47
N ILE A 88 23.81 4.15 25.06
CA ILE A 88 23.99 4.09 26.53
C ILE A 88 23.19 5.19 27.23
N ARG A 89 23.28 6.44 26.73
CA ARG A 89 22.55 7.59 27.27
C ARG A 89 21.04 7.36 27.28
N ASN A 90 20.50 6.81 26.18
CA ASN A 90 19.07 6.58 26.01
C ASN A 90 18.60 5.23 26.62
N LYS A 91 19.50 4.41 27.12
CA LYS A 91 19.23 3.08 27.75
C LYS A 91 18.41 2.19 26.80
N VAL A 92 18.80 2.12 25.54
CA VAL A 92 18.16 1.31 24.50
C VAL A 92 18.96 0.05 24.19
N ASP A 93 18.30 -0.94 23.60
CA ASP A 93 18.88 -2.26 23.31
C ASP A 93 19.51 -2.34 21.92
N GLY A 94 18.98 -1.58 20.98
CA GLY A 94 19.34 -1.67 19.58
C GLY A 94 19.46 -0.31 18.87
N PHE A 95 19.95 -0.37 17.64
CA PHE A 95 20.16 0.79 16.76
C PHE A 95 19.41 0.60 15.45
N ILE A 96 18.68 1.65 15.01
CA ILE A 96 18.06 1.72 13.68
C ILE A 96 18.63 2.94 12.95
N GLY A 97 19.31 2.71 11.82
CA GLY A 97 19.64 3.78 10.88
C GLY A 97 18.50 3.98 9.91
N PHE A 98 17.91 5.18 9.89
CA PHE A 98 16.82 5.56 8.97
C PHE A 98 17.32 6.59 7.97
N TYR A 99 17.63 6.14 6.74
CA TYR A 99 18.42 6.92 5.79
C TYR A 99 17.71 7.10 4.46
N SER A 100 17.73 8.33 3.93
CA SER A 100 17.24 8.61 2.56
C SER A 100 18.16 8.09 1.45
N THR A 101 19.33 7.56 1.82
CA THR A 101 20.30 6.93 0.94
C THR A 101 20.70 5.55 1.49
N SER A 102 21.81 4.97 1.05
CA SER A 102 22.33 3.71 1.58
C SER A 102 23.31 3.93 2.73
N ALA A 103 23.52 2.91 3.56
CA ALA A 103 24.67 2.86 4.47
C ALA A 103 25.92 2.45 3.71
N SER A 104 27.09 3.04 4.08
CA SER A 104 28.38 2.61 3.56
C SER A 104 28.81 1.25 4.14
N SER A 105 29.66 0.51 3.40
CA SER A 105 30.23 -0.74 3.91
C SER A 105 31.01 -0.55 5.22
N GLY A 106 31.70 0.58 5.40
CA GLY A 106 32.38 0.92 6.64
C GLY A 106 31.41 1.05 7.82
N LEU A 107 30.28 1.72 7.63
CA LEU A 107 29.24 1.84 8.66
C LEU A 107 28.65 0.45 9.03
N LEU A 108 28.38 -0.39 8.03
CA LEU A 108 27.86 -1.74 8.30
C LEU A 108 28.85 -2.59 9.10
N LEU A 109 30.14 -2.56 8.74
CA LEU A 109 31.20 -3.26 9.49
C LEU A 109 31.35 -2.71 10.92
N TYR A 110 31.23 -1.40 11.09
CA TYR A 110 31.25 -0.77 12.41
C TYR A 110 30.10 -1.26 13.29
N LEU A 111 28.88 -1.21 12.78
CA LEU A 111 27.68 -1.67 13.52
C LEU A 111 27.76 -3.17 13.85
N GLU A 112 28.26 -3.99 12.92
CA GLU A 112 28.50 -5.41 13.19
C GLU A 112 29.52 -5.61 14.30
N SER A 113 30.60 -4.81 14.32
CA SER A 113 31.60 -4.86 15.42
C SER A 113 31.00 -4.46 16.75
N LEU A 114 30.07 -3.50 16.79
CA LEU A 114 29.39 -3.10 18.03
C LEU A 114 28.50 -4.23 18.54
N LYS A 115 27.80 -4.92 17.67
CA LYS A 115 26.97 -6.08 18.00
C LYS A 115 27.85 -7.24 18.53
N ALA A 116 28.93 -7.54 17.83
CA ALA A 116 29.86 -8.60 18.23
C ALA A 116 30.52 -8.33 19.62
N LYS A 117 30.80 -7.07 19.98
CA LYS A 117 31.30 -6.64 21.27
C LYS A 117 30.23 -6.56 22.36
N GLY A 118 28.95 -6.77 22.03
CA GLY A 118 27.87 -6.66 23.00
C GLY A 118 27.47 -5.22 23.36
N ASN A 119 27.97 -4.21 22.63
CA ASN A 119 27.63 -2.80 22.87
C ASN A 119 26.21 -2.49 22.43
N VAL A 120 25.66 -3.25 21.48
CA VAL A 120 24.30 -3.19 21.00
C VAL A 120 23.79 -4.62 20.81
N LYS A 121 22.53 -4.90 21.17
CA LYS A 121 21.96 -6.25 21.03
C LYS A 121 21.64 -6.57 19.56
N ASP A 122 21.14 -5.59 18.80
CA ASP A 122 20.89 -5.72 17.38
C ASP A 122 20.92 -4.36 16.68
N TYR A 123 21.06 -4.37 15.34
CA TYR A 123 20.93 -3.16 14.53
C TYR A 123 20.14 -3.44 13.25
N LYS A 124 19.50 -2.42 12.73
CA LYS A 124 18.76 -2.45 11.45
C LYS A 124 19.07 -1.20 10.63
N ILE A 125 19.11 -1.37 9.32
CA ILE A 125 19.20 -0.26 8.38
C ILE A 125 17.92 -0.20 7.57
N ILE A 126 17.22 0.91 7.70
CA ILE A 126 16.05 1.29 6.92
C ILE A 126 16.54 2.33 5.91
N ASP A 127 17.02 1.87 4.78
CA ASP A 127 17.55 2.71 3.70
C ASP A 127 16.47 3.07 2.67
N SER A 128 16.85 3.85 1.67
CA SER A 128 15.94 4.28 0.61
C SER A 128 15.20 3.12 -0.05
N LYS A 129 15.87 1.99 -0.30
CA LYS A 129 15.27 0.81 -0.95
C LYS A 129 14.26 0.14 -0.03
N PHE A 130 14.58 0.03 1.24
CA PHE A 130 13.66 -0.51 2.25
C PHE A 130 12.41 0.40 2.36
N ILE A 131 12.62 1.72 2.49
CA ILE A 131 11.53 2.70 2.56
C ILE A 131 10.65 2.59 1.32
N GLU A 132 11.23 2.61 0.12
CA GLU A 132 10.49 2.46 -1.14
C GLU A 132 9.67 1.17 -1.17
N SER A 133 10.22 0.05 -0.70
CA SER A 133 9.52 -1.24 -0.70
C SER A 133 8.26 -1.24 0.18
N TYR A 134 8.27 -0.48 1.27
CA TYR A 134 7.11 -0.34 2.17
C TYR A 134 6.10 0.71 1.68
N LEU A 135 6.57 1.86 1.18
CA LEU A 135 5.68 2.91 0.69
C LEU A 135 4.80 2.48 -0.49
N ILE A 136 5.17 1.39 -1.19
CA ILE A 136 4.32 0.77 -2.22
C ILE A 136 3.29 -0.22 -1.66
N THR A 137 3.37 -0.60 -0.38
CA THR A 137 2.45 -1.57 0.22
C THR A 137 1.15 -0.89 0.69
N PRO A 138 0.01 -1.61 0.65
CA PRO A 138 -1.22 -1.12 1.25
C PRO A 138 -1.01 -0.77 2.73
N GLY A 139 -1.62 0.34 3.17
CA GLY A 139 -1.47 0.86 4.54
C GLY A 139 -0.44 1.98 4.67
N PHE A 140 0.46 2.19 3.70
CA PHE A 140 1.36 3.33 3.65
C PHE A 140 0.87 4.49 2.76
N ASP A 141 -0.34 4.38 2.19
CA ASP A 141 -0.86 5.38 1.25
C ASP A 141 -0.99 6.79 1.84
N LEU A 142 -1.41 6.89 3.11
CA LEU A 142 -1.49 8.19 3.81
C LEU A 142 -0.12 8.81 4.03
N ILE A 143 0.87 7.99 4.39
CA ILE A 143 2.27 8.43 4.56
C ILE A 143 2.84 8.87 3.22
N SER A 144 2.64 8.07 2.17
CA SER A 144 3.06 8.39 0.80
C SER A 144 2.46 9.71 0.33
N SER A 145 1.15 9.92 0.54
CA SER A 145 0.45 11.14 0.11
C SER A 145 0.88 12.38 0.89
N ARG A 146 1.24 12.21 2.16
CA ARG A 146 1.66 13.31 3.03
C ARG A 146 3.07 13.81 2.72
N TYR A 147 4.02 12.88 2.53
CA TYR A 147 5.44 13.20 2.44
C TYR A 147 5.99 13.17 1.01
N PHE A 148 5.33 12.44 0.11
CA PHE A 148 5.73 12.28 -1.30
C PHE A 148 4.52 12.49 -2.22
N PRO A 149 3.94 13.70 -2.26
CA PRO A 149 2.71 13.96 -3.00
C PRO A 149 2.86 13.70 -4.50
N ASN A 150 3.99 14.02 -5.13
CA ASN A 150 4.21 13.75 -6.54
C ASN A 150 4.28 12.24 -6.84
N TYR A 151 4.90 11.48 -5.94
CA TYR A 151 4.89 10.02 -6.03
C TYR A 151 3.47 9.45 -5.86
N ALA A 152 2.72 9.95 -4.87
CA ALA A 152 1.34 9.52 -4.63
C ALA A 152 0.41 9.87 -5.81
N LEU A 153 0.56 11.06 -6.40
CA LEU A 153 -0.15 11.47 -7.61
C LEU A 153 0.20 10.58 -8.80
N GLY A 154 1.49 10.24 -8.97
CA GLY A 154 1.94 9.30 -10.01
C GLY A 154 1.38 7.87 -9.82
N ARG A 155 1.10 7.44 -8.59
CA ARG A 155 0.41 6.17 -8.29
C ARG A 155 -1.09 6.24 -8.57
N GLN A 156 -1.72 7.39 -8.39
CA GLN A 156 -3.12 7.60 -8.81
C GLN A 156 -3.28 7.49 -10.32
N ALA A 157 -2.24 7.79 -11.06
CA ALA A 157 -2.17 7.68 -12.51
C ALA A 157 -1.37 6.43 -12.94
N ILE A 158 -1.77 5.20 -12.53
CA ILE A 158 -1.20 4.00 -13.15
C ILE A 158 -1.73 3.89 -14.58
N HIS A 159 -1.21 4.73 -15.45
CA HIS A 159 -1.44 4.69 -16.90
C HIS A 159 -0.54 3.68 -17.63
N ILE A 160 0.21 2.85 -16.90
CA ILE A 160 1.14 1.89 -17.53
C ILE A 160 0.40 0.85 -18.36
N TYR A 161 -0.86 0.55 -17.98
CA TYR A 161 -1.72 -0.40 -18.70
C TYR A 161 -2.97 0.26 -19.32
N GLN A 162 -3.17 1.55 -19.07
CA GLN A 162 -4.35 2.29 -19.51
C GLN A 162 -3.88 3.68 -19.96
N GLU A 163 -4.21 4.08 -21.18
CA GLU A 163 -3.89 5.42 -21.71
C GLU A 163 -4.61 6.55 -20.96
N LYS A 164 -5.70 6.23 -20.28
CA LYS A 164 -6.53 7.18 -19.53
C LYS A 164 -6.97 6.61 -18.20
N TYR A 165 -7.15 7.49 -17.22
CA TYR A 165 -7.81 7.14 -15.98
C TYR A 165 -9.23 6.66 -16.23
N LEU A 166 -9.61 5.52 -15.62
CA LEU A 166 -10.94 4.91 -15.71
C LEU A 166 -11.64 5.07 -14.35
N PRO A 167 -12.53 6.08 -14.19
CA PRO A 167 -13.29 6.26 -12.95
C PRO A 167 -14.34 5.17 -12.78
N ILE A 168 -14.60 4.70 -11.59
CA ILE A 168 -15.77 3.87 -11.28
C ILE A 168 -16.86 4.80 -10.74
N CYS A 169 -17.71 5.30 -11.62
CA CYS A 169 -18.74 6.25 -11.24
C CYS A 169 -19.98 5.56 -10.67
N CYS A 170 -20.47 6.07 -9.52
CA CYS A 170 -21.78 5.72 -9.01
C CYS A 170 -22.86 6.01 -10.08
N GLU A 171 -23.67 5.01 -10.42
CA GLU A 171 -24.68 5.17 -11.48
C GLU A 171 -25.74 6.23 -11.12
N HIS A 172 -26.03 6.43 -9.83
CA HIS A 172 -26.99 7.42 -9.36
C HIS A 172 -26.41 8.83 -9.26
N CYS A 173 -25.39 9.05 -8.41
CA CYS A 173 -24.88 10.40 -8.10
C CYS A 173 -23.63 10.80 -8.91
N LYS A 174 -23.12 9.92 -9.77
CA LYS A 174 -21.96 10.13 -10.65
C LYS A 174 -20.62 10.34 -9.94
N LYS A 175 -20.57 10.22 -8.60
CA LYS A 175 -19.32 10.31 -7.82
C LYS A 175 -18.37 9.19 -8.23
N ASP A 176 -17.07 9.49 -8.37
CA ASP A 176 -16.05 8.49 -8.58
C ASP A 176 -15.77 7.72 -7.27
N LEU A 177 -16.02 6.42 -7.31
CA LEU A 177 -15.87 5.52 -6.15
C LEU A 177 -14.42 5.10 -5.91
N LEU A 178 -13.52 5.30 -6.89
CA LEU A 178 -12.09 5.07 -6.72
C LEU A 178 -11.38 6.20 -5.97
N GLU A 179 -11.85 7.45 -6.07
CA GLU A 179 -11.31 8.58 -5.32
C GLU A 179 -11.54 8.43 -3.81
N THR A 180 -12.66 7.82 -3.43
CA THR A 180 -13.09 7.69 -2.03
C THR A 180 -12.87 6.29 -1.46
N LEU A 181 -12.04 5.50 -2.12
CA LEU A 181 -11.83 4.09 -1.80
C LEU A 181 -11.39 3.85 -0.34
N TYR A 182 -10.65 4.79 0.23
CA TYR A 182 -10.06 4.69 1.57
C TYR A 182 -10.67 5.66 2.59
N THR A 183 -11.79 6.33 2.24
CA THR A 183 -12.49 7.20 3.18
C THR A 183 -13.64 6.43 3.87
N SER A 184 -13.80 6.62 5.19
CA SER A 184 -14.81 5.93 6.00
C SER A 184 -16.26 6.21 5.56
N ASP A 185 -16.50 7.33 4.87
CA ASP A 185 -17.84 7.88 4.69
C ASP A 185 -18.55 7.45 3.40
N ASN A 186 -17.88 6.74 2.48
CA ASN A 186 -18.47 6.33 1.22
C ASN A 186 -17.88 5.01 0.70
N GLN A 187 -18.44 3.92 1.15
CA GLN A 187 -18.09 2.62 0.61
C GLN A 187 -18.79 2.40 -0.75
N GLY A 188 -18.01 2.36 -1.82
CA GLY A 188 -18.49 1.95 -3.13
C GLY A 188 -18.82 0.46 -3.18
N VAL A 189 -19.93 0.11 -3.81
CA VAL A 189 -20.32 -1.28 -4.06
C VAL A 189 -20.48 -1.56 -5.55
N VAL A 190 -20.17 -2.78 -5.95
CA VAL A 190 -20.57 -3.38 -7.21
C VAL A 190 -21.68 -4.38 -6.95
N VAL A 191 -22.77 -4.25 -7.71
CA VAL A 191 -23.97 -5.10 -7.58
C VAL A 191 -24.24 -5.79 -8.91
N ARG A 192 -24.55 -7.09 -8.84
CA ARG A 192 -24.89 -7.92 -9.99
C ARG A 192 -26.33 -8.37 -9.86
N LEU A 193 -27.09 -8.14 -10.91
CA LEU A 193 -28.49 -8.55 -10.99
C LEU A 193 -28.62 -9.76 -11.91
N ARG A 194 -29.49 -10.70 -11.54
CA ARG A 194 -29.85 -11.86 -12.34
C ARG A 194 -31.35 -11.90 -12.61
N LEU A 195 -31.74 -12.58 -13.67
CA LEU A 195 -33.14 -12.99 -13.87
C LEU A 195 -33.55 -13.96 -12.78
N ARG A 196 -34.75 -13.78 -12.23
CA ARG A 196 -35.39 -14.79 -11.39
C ARG A 196 -35.90 -15.91 -12.29
N ASN A 197 -35.18 -17.02 -12.33
CA ASN A 197 -35.63 -18.20 -13.03
C ASN A 197 -36.56 -19.01 -12.13
N ALA A 198 -37.71 -19.40 -12.65
CA ALA A 198 -38.65 -20.30 -11.97
C ALA A 198 -38.13 -21.75 -11.90
N ASP A 199 -37.18 -22.11 -12.77
CA ASP A 199 -36.61 -23.45 -12.90
C ASP A 199 -35.15 -23.48 -12.44
N GLN A 200 -34.83 -24.37 -11.49
CA GLN A 200 -33.47 -24.58 -10.97
C GLN A 200 -32.51 -25.25 -11.96
N GLN A 201 -32.97 -25.57 -13.17
CA GLN A 201 -32.17 -26.25 -14.21
C GLN A 201 -31.60 -25.31 -15.26
N THR A 202 -31.98 -24.03 -15.28
CA THR A 202 -31.44 -23.05 -16.23
C THR A 202 -30.25 -22.30 -15.61
N PRO A 203 -29.21 -22.01 -16.42
CA PRO A 203 -28.04 -21.26 -15.93
C PRO A 203 -28.45 -19.88 -15.41
N ASP A 204 -27.75 -19.39 -14.39
CA ASP A 204 -27.93 -18.04 -13.89
C ASP A 204 -27.52 -17.02 -14.98
N ILE A 205 -28.45 -16.15 -15.36
CA ILE A 205 -28.22 -15.10 -16.34
C ILE A 205 -28.01 -13.79 -15.60
N ILE A 206 -26.80 -13.26 -15.65
CA ILE A 206 -26.48 -11.91 -15.14
C ILE A 206 -26.88 -10.89 -16.19
N THR A 207 -27.92 -10.14 -15.87
CA THR A 207 -28.51 -9.15 -16.80
C THR A 207 -27.94 -7.77 -16.65
N LYS A 208 -27.42 -7.42 -15.46
CA LYS A 208 -26.88 -6.10 -15.20
C LYS A 208 -25.82 -6.12 -14.10
N VAL A 209 -24.79 -5.31 -14.29
CA VAL A 209 -23.82 -4.92 -13.28
C VAL A 209 -23.88 -3.41 -13.13
N TYR A 210 -23.88 -2.91 -11.88
CA TYR A 210 -23.84 -1.47 -11.64
C TYR A 210 -22.95 -1.13 -10.41
N PHE A 211 -22.54 0.13 -10.34
CA PHE A 211 -21.73 0.68 -9.26
C PHE A 211 -22.51 1.73 -8.49
N ALA A 212 -22.45 1.71 -7.17
CA ALA A 212 -23.18 2.65 -6.32
C ALA A 212 -22.40 3.00 -5.05
N CYS A 213 -22.69 4.17 -4.48
CA CYS A 213 -22.40 4.42 -3.07
C CYS A 213 -23.31 3.53 -2.23
N LYS A 214 -22.79 2.83 -1.22
CA LYS A 214 -23.58 2.01 -0.31
C LYS A 214 -24.58 2.87 0.47
N GLY A 215 -25.80 2.39 0.64
CA GLY A 215 -26.91 3.10 1.28
C GLY A 215 -27.83 3.74 0.25
N GLU A 216 -28.13 5.03 0.38
CA GLU A 216 -29.20 5.71 -0.40
C GLU A 216 -29.11 5.52 -1.92
N CYS A 217 -27.89 5.60 -2.49
CA CYS A 217 -27.72 5.42 -3.94
C CYS A 217 -28.00 3.98 -4.38
N ASP A 218 -27.49 2.99 -3.63
CA ASP A 218 -27.70 1.58 -3.88
C ASP A 218 -29.19 1.21 -3.74
N GLU A 219 -29.85 1.68 -2.68
CA GLU A 219 -31.29 1.45 -2.46
C GLU A 219 -32.16 1.99 -3.57
N LYS A 220 -31.86 3.21 -4.07
CA LYS A 220 -32.59 3.81 -5.20
C LYS A 220 -32.37 2.99 -6.49
N LEU A 221 -31.18 2.50 -6.74
CA LEU A 221 -30.88 1.70 -7.92
C LEU A 221 -31.49 0.30 -7.82
N GLN A 222 -31.48 -0.34 -6.65
CA GLN A 222 -32.18 -1.60 -6.41
C GLN A 222 -33.69 -1.45 -6.64
N THR A 223 -34.27 -0.39 -6.10
CA THR A 223 -35.68 -0.06 -6.35
C THR A 223 -35.97 0.10 -7.83
N LYS A 224 -35.15 0.89 -8.53
CA LYS A 224 -35.28 1.12 -9.98
C LYS A 224 -35.24 -0.17 -10.80
N TYR A 225 -34.33 -1.08 -10.46
CA TYR A 225 -34.08 -2.27 -11.28
C TYR A 225 -34.87 -3.51 -10.86
N CYS A 226 -35.25 -3.63 -9.59
CA CYS A 226 -35.87 -4.86 -9.07
C CYS A 226 -37.39 -4.76 -8.82
N GLN A 227 -37.96 -3.55 -8.63
CA GLN A 227 -39.38 -3.43 -8.22
C GLN A 227 -40.37 -3.82 -9.33
N ASN A 228 -40.07 -3.57 -10.60
CA ASN A 228 -40.98 -3.81 -11.74
C ASN A 228 -40.42 -4.80 -12.76
N THR A 229 -39.41 -5.58 -12.38
CA THR A 229 -38.75 -6.53 -13.28
C THR A 229 -38.60 -7.88 -12.61
N SER A 230 -38.44 -8.93 -13.41
CA SER A 230 -38.12 -10.28 -12.90
C SER A 230 -36.67 -10.40 -12.41
N GLN A 231 -36.00 -9.28 -12.09
CA GLN A 231 -34.62 -9.25 -11.66
C GLN A 231 -34.49 -9.36 -10.13
N SER A 232 -33.41 -9.95 -9.67
CA SER A 232 -33.02 -10.00 -8.25
C SER A 232 -31.50 -9.84 -8.11
N THR A 233 -31.04 -9.39 -6.94
CA THR A 233 -29.61 -9.33 -6.64
C THR A 233 -29.03 -10.74 -6.63
N ALA A 234 -28.06 -11.02 -7.49
CA ALA A 234 -27.26 -12.23 -7.48
C ALA A 234 -26.14 -12.15 -6.47
N SER A 235 -25.38 -11.06 -6.49
CA SER A 235 -24.27 -10.80 -5.58
C SER A 235 -23.96 -9.32 -5.51
N TRP A 236 -23.29 -8.93 -4.42
CA TRP A 236 -22.69 -7.61 -4.29
C TRP A 236 -21.36 -7.71 -3.53
N SER A 237 -20.47 -6.75 -3.72
CA SER A 237 -19.18 -6.67 -3.03
C SER A 237 -18.77 -5.22 -2.84
N PHE A 238 -18.04 -4.94 -1.78
CA PHE A 238 -17.38 -3.64 -1.65
C PHE A 238 -16.22 -3.53 -2.66
N ILE A 239 -16.12 -2.37 -3.30
CA ILE A 239 -15.02 -2.09 -4.23
C ILE A 239 -13.68 -2.09 -3.49
N SER A 240 -13.64 -1.58 -2.24
CA SER A 240 -12.47 -1.59 -1.36
C SER A 240 -11.92 -2.99 -1.08
N ASP A 241 -12.77 -4.00 -1.01
CA ASP A 241 -12.33 -5.36 -0.75
C ASP A 241 -11.70 -5.99 -2.00
N ILE A 242 -12.26 -5.68 -3.17
CA ILE A 242 -11.78 -6.25 -4.44
C ILE A 242 -10.41 -5.65 -4.85
N VAL A 243 -10.04 -4.44 -4.43
CA VAL A 243 -8.72 -3.86 -4.75
C VAL A 243 -7.56 -4.48 -3.98
N ILE A 244 -7.83 -5.32 -2.97
CA ILE A 244 -6.79 -6.10 -2.32
C ILE A 244 -6.21 -7.08 -3.36
N PRO A 245 -4.88 -7.11 -3.60
CA PRO A 245 -4.28 -7.88 -4.70
C PRO A 245 -4.71 -9.34 -4.78
N SER A 246 -4.79 -10.05 -3.65
CA SER A 246 -5.27 -11.44 -3.59
C SER A 246 -6.75 -11.55 -3.98
N ALA A 247 -7.61 -10.68 -3.42
CA ALA A 247 -9.04 -10.68 -3.72
C ALA A 247 -9.31 -10.29 -5.19
N TYR A 248 -8.51 -9.37 -5.76
CA TYR A 248 -8.57 -9.03 -7.17
C TYR A 248 -8.25 -10.23 -8.08
N LEU A 249 -7.18 -10.98 -7.77
CA LEU A 249 -6.84 -12.19 -8.50
C LEU A 249 -7.92 -13.28 -8.34
N GLU A 250 -8.41 -13.49 -7.12
CA GLU A 250 -9.51 -14.42 -6.85
C GLU A 250 -10.77 -14.04 -7.64
N ARG A 251 -11.07 -12.73 -7.74
CA ARG A 251 -12.21 -12.26 -8.54
C ARG A 251 -12.05 -12.58 -10.03
N ILE A 252 -10.86 -12.39 -10.61
CA ILE A 252 -10.60 -12.75 -12.01
C ILE A 252 -10.77 -14.25 -12.22
N VAL A 253 -10.18 -15.07 -11.34
CA VAL A 253 -10.29 -16.53 -11.43
C VAL A 253 -11.76 -16.98 -11.26
N ALA A 254 -12.49 -16.37 -10.32
CA ALA A 254 -13.91 -16.67 -10.11
C ALA A 254 -14.74 -16.32 -11.36
N LEU A 255 -14.51 -15.17 -12.00
CA LEU A 255 -15.20 -14.78 -13.23
C LEU A 255 -14.92 -15.76 -14.37
N ILE A 256 -13.66 -16.16 -14.57
CA ILE A 256 -13.29 -17.17 -15.58
C ILE A 256 -14.01 -18.49 -15.31
N ASN A 257 -14.03 -18.96 -14.05
CA ASN A 257 -14.70 -20.19 -13.68
C ASN A 257 -16.23 -20.11 -13.89
N GLN A 258 -16.86 -19.01 -13.47
CA GLN A 258 -18.29 -18.78 -13.67
C GLN A 258 -18.69 -18.89 -15.15
N ILE A 259 -17.94 -18.24 -16.04
CA ILE A 259 -18.20 -18.27 -17.48
C ILE A 259 -17.87 -19.65 -18.08
N SER A 260 -16.73 -20.26 -17.68
CA SER A 260 -16.20 -21.46 -18.37
C SER A 260 -16.72 -22.78 -17.82
N ARG A 261 -17.09 -22.85 -16.53
CA ARG A 261 -17.41 -24.10 -15.84
C ARG A 261 -18.80 -24.12 -15.23
N ASP A 262 -19.20 -23.03 -14.57
CA ASP A 262 -20.44 -22.98 -13.80
C ASP A 262 -21.65 -22.63 -14.68
N GLY A 263 -21.42 -22.33 -15.97
CA GLY A 263 -22.46 -22.04 -16.94
C GLY A 263 -23.20 -20.73 -16.68
N VAL A 264 -22.64 -19.81 -15.89
CA VAL A 264 -23.21 -18.48 -15.71
C VAL A 264 -23.11 -17.70 -17.03
N VAL A 265 -24.23 -17.21 -17.50
CA VAL A 265 -24.31 -16.42 -18.73
C VAL A 265 -24.40 -14.93 -18.35
N TYR A 266 -23.56 -14.11 -18.94
CA TYR A 266 -23.65 -12.65 -18.83
C TYR A 266 -24.29 -12.08 -20.08
N GLU A 267 -25.28 -11.19 -19.93
CA GLU A 267 -25.69 -10.34 -21.04
C GLU A 267 -24.54 -9.44 -21.49
N PRO A 268 -24.45 -9.05 -22.77
CA PRO A 268 -23.32 -8.31 -23.31
C PRO A 268 -22.96 -7.06 -22.49
N ASP A 269 -23.93 -6.22 -22.14
CA ASP A 269 -23.73 -4.98 -21.39
C ASP A 269 -23.25 -5.26 -19.95
N ALA A 270 -23.70 -6.37 -19.34
CA ALA A 270 -23.28 -6.78 -18.02
C ALA A 270 -21.82 -7.28 -18.03
N LEU A 271 -21.44 -8.03 -19.07
CA LEU A 271 -20.06 -8.51 -19.25
C LEU A 271 -19.12 -7.34 -19.52
N GLU A 272 -19.48 -6.41 -20.38
CA GLU A 272 -18.68 -5.21 -20.66
C GLU A 272 -18.45 -4.38 -19.37
N THR A 273 -19.48 -4.26 -18.53
CA THR A 273 -19.38 -3.56 -17.25
C THR A 273 -18.44 -4.30 -16.27
N GLU A 274 -18.47 -5.64 -16.24
CA GLU A 274 -17.57 -6.45 -15.42
C GLU A 274 -16.11 -6.34 -15.93
N GLU A 275 -15.88 -6.39 -17.22
CA GLU A 275 -14.57 -6.16 -17.84
C GLU A 275 -14.04 -4.75 -17.53
N TYR A 276 -14.93 -3.74 -17.61
CA TYR A 276 -14.58 -2.37 -17.23
C TYR A 276 -14.17 -2.29 -15.77
N LEU A 277 -14.91 -2.94 -14.87
CA LEU A 277 -14.58 -3.00 -13.43
C LEU A 277 -13.16 -3.56 -13.22
N ILE A 278 -12.85 -4.71 -13.84
CA ILE A 278 -11.52 -5.34 -13.71
C ILE A 278 -10.42 -4.38 -14.19
N ARG A 279 -10.62 -3.75 -15.36
CA ARG A 279 -9.65 -2.77 -15.88
C ARG A 279 -9.51 -1.55 -14.96
N ALA A 280 -10.61 -0.99 -14.48
CA ALA A 280 -10.59 0.17 -13.61
C ALA A 280 -9.94 -0.14 -12.24
N LEU A 281 -10.21 -1.31 -11.65
CA LEU A 281 -9.60 -1.74 -10.40
C LEU A 281 -8.10 -1.99 -10.54
N SER A 282 -7.63 -2.45 -11.71
CA SER A 282 -6.20 -2.70 -11.94
C SER A 282 -5.35 -1.45 -11.68
N GLN A 283 -5.88 -0.25 -11.89
CA GLN A 283 -5.24 1.03 -11.63
C GLN A 283 -4.89 1.24 -10.15
N ARG A 284 -5.58 0.55 -9.24
CA ARG A 284 -5.35 0.63 -7.78
C ARG A 284 -4.66 -0.60 -7.21
N THR A 285 -4.73 -1.72 -7.91
CA THR A 285 -4.22 -3.02 -7.48
C THR A 285 -2.83 -3.30 -8.03
N LEU A 286 -2.61 -3.02 -9.33
CA LEU A 286 -1.36 -3.29 -10.02
C LEU A 286 -0.40 -2.11 -9.84
N ARG A 287 0.86 -2.43 -9.58
CA ARG A 287 1.96 -1.48 -9.51
C ARG A 287 2.85 -1.58 -10.75
N PRO A 288 3.59 -0.51 -11.11
CA PRO A 288 4.60 -0.60 -12.15
C PRO A 288 5.60 -1.72 -11.83
N PRO A 289 5.93 -2.57 -12.82
CA PRO A 289 6.96 -3.57 -12.63
C PRO A 289 8.31 -2.90 -12.38
N SER A 290 9.10 -3.46 -11.46
CA SER A 290 10.48 -3.04 -11.27
C SER A 290 11.32 -3.38 -12.51
N ALA A 291 12.49 -2.73 -12.67
CA ALA A 291 13.41 -3.03 -13.76
C ALA A 291 13.79 -4.52 -13.82
N GLY A 292 13.98 -5.16 -12.67
CA GLY A 292 14.26 -6.60 -12.57
C GLY A 292 13.10 -7.48 -13.02
N GLU A 293 11.85 -7.08 -12.72
CA GLU A 293 10.65 -7.78 -13.17
C GLU A 293 10.46 -7.67 -14.69
N LEU A 294 10.69 -6.49 -15.27
CA LEU A 294 10.65 -6.30 -16.72
C LEU A 294 11.68 -7.18 -17.45
N ILE A 295 12.89 -7.30 -16.90
CA ILE A 295 13.92 -8.17 -17.48
C ILE A 295 13.47 -9.65 -17.42
N ARG A 296 12.91 -10.09 -16.28
CA ARG A 296 12.38 -11.46 -16.14
C ARG A 296 11.23 -11.74 -17.09
N THR A 297 10.27 -10.83 -17.18
CA THR A 297 9.13 -10.96 -18.10
C THR A 297 9.58 -11.06 -19.56
N LYS A 298 10.53 -10.22 -19.98
CA LYS A 298 11.11 -10.32 -21.33
C LYS A 298 11.77 -11.66 -21.59
N ARG A 299 12.52 -12.22 -20.63
CA ARG A 299 13.13 -13.56 -20.76
C ARG A 299 12.10 -14.68 -20.88
N MET A 300 10.98 -14.58 -20.13
CA MET A 300 9.91 -15.57 -20.23
C MET A 300 9.21 -15.55 -21.60
N LEU A 301 9.02 -14.36 -22.18
CA LEU A 301 8.38 -14.21 -23.50
C LEU A 301 9.29 -14.63 -24.68
N ILE A 302 10.63 -14.59 -24.50
CA ILE A 302 11.58 -15.02 -25.54
C ILE A 302 11.72 -16.55 -25.56
N ASN A 303 11.42 -17.22 -24.45
CA ASN A 303 11.55 -18.68 -24.30
C ASN A 303 10.22 -19.45 -24.54
N GLN A 304 9.17 -18.77 -24.99
CA GLN A 304 7.92 -19.33 -25.52
C GLN A 304 7.89 -19.25 -27.04
#